data_b1b50ae39754f5f5b47647977e536480
#
_entry.id   b1b50ae39754f5f5b47647977e536480
#
_cell.length_a   1.000
_cell.length_b   1.000
_cell.length_c   1.000
_cell.angle_alpha   90.00
_cell.angle_beta   90.00
_cell.angle_gamma   90.00
#
_symmetry.space_group_name_H-M   'P 1'
#
loop_
_entity.id
_entity.type
_entity.pdbx_description
1 polymer ?
#
loop_
_entity_poly.entity_id
_entity_poly.type
_entity_poly.pdbx_seq_one_letter_code
_entity_poly.pdbx_strand_id
1 'polypeptide(L)'
;MRQTIRSWRLHLRSDKTLDDLARMFNPILRGWVQYYGQFYKSALYPTFQVLDRILVKWAMRKYKKLKGHQRRATHWLGRIARRQPRLFVHWQMGVRPAAGR
;
A
#
# COMPACT_ATOMS: atom_id res chain seq x y z
N MET A 1 -2.51 9.56 -10.83
CA MET A 1 -1.97 8.76 -9.71
C MET A 1 -2.30 7.27 -9.79
N ARG A 2 -3.58 6.90 -9.99
CA ARG A 2 -3.95 5.48 -10.03
C ARG A 2 -3.30 4.72 -11.16
N GLN A 3 -3.21 5.32 -12.33
CA GLN A 3 -2.55 4.70 -13.48
C GLN A 3 -1.06 4.49 -13.22
N THR A 4 -0.42 5.43 -12.54
CA THR A 4 0.98 5.31 -12.15
C THR A 4 1.17 4.11 -11.22
N ILE A 5 0.30 3.98 -10.21
CA ILE A 5 0.35 2.85 -9.29
C ILE A 5 0.18 1.52 -10.03
N ARG A 6 -0.77 1.46 -10.96
CA ARG A 6 -1.00 0.25 -11.76
C ARG A 6 0.20 -0.07 -12.64
N SER A 7 0.88 0.95 -13.18
CA SER A 7 2.05 0.75 -14.02
C SER A 7 3.24 0.15 -13.26
N TRP A 8 3.26 0.28 -11.95
CA TRP A 8 4.32 -0.31 -11.12
C TRP A 8 4.25 -1.84 -11.09
N ARG A 9 3.10 -2.42 -11.37
CA ARG A 9 2.87 -3.87 -11.38
C ARG A 9 3.38 -4.53 -10.09
N LEU A 10 3.01 -3.95 -8.96
CA LEU A 10 3.48 -4.42 -7.64
C LEU A 10 3.19 -5.89 -7.41
N HIS A 11 2.03 -6.37 -7.89
CA HIS A 11 1.65 -7.76 -7.71
C HIS A 11 2.61 -8.75 -8.38
N LEU A 12 3.44 -8.28 -9.32
CA LEU A 12 4.43 -9.11 -9.99
C LEU A 12 5.81 -9.03 -9.35
N ARG A 13 5.98 -8.19 -8.31
CA ARG A 13 7.28 -7.98 -7.66
C ARG A 13 7.43 -8.83 -6.41
N SER A 14 7.18 -10.14 -6.54
CA SER A 14 7.30 -11.07 -5.42
C SER A 14 8.75 -11.30 -4.98
N ASP A 15 9.71 -10.86 -5.78
CA ASP A 15 11.14 -10.89 -5.43
C ASP A 15 11.53 -9.80 -4.43
N LYS A 16 10.65 -8.82 -4.18
CA LYS A 16 10.91 -7.71 -3.29
C LYS A 16 10.27 -7.93 -1.93
N THR A 17 10.91 -7.38 -0.88
CA THR A 17 10.30 -7.33 0.44
C THR A 17 9.43 -6.08 0.58
N LEU A 18 8.64 -6.03 1.65
CA LEU A 18 7.81 -4.87 1.93
C LEU A 18 8.67 -3.61 2.15
N ASP A 19 9.81 -3.77 2.82
CA ASP A 19 10.76 -2.68 3.03
C ASP A 19 11.32 -2.17 1.70
N ASP A 20 11.62 -3.07 0.77
CA ASP A 20 12.09 -2.69 -0.57
C ASP A 20 11.04 -1.86 -1.29
N LEU A 21 9.78 -2.30 -1.24
CA LEU A 21 8.69 -1.56 -1.87
C LEU A 21 8.54 -0.17 -1.25
N ALA A 22 8.67 -0.08 0.07
CA ALA A 22 8.59 1.21 0.76
C ALA A 22 9.71 2.15 0.28
N ARG A 23 10.93 1.66 0.18
CA ARG A 23 12.05 2.47 -0.29
C ARG A 23 11.87 2.94 -1.73
N MET A 24 11.30 2.07 -2.57
CA MET A 24 11.09 2.39 -3.98
C MET A 24 10.02 3.45 -4.19
N PHE A 25 8.93 3.39 -3.42
CA PHE A 25 7.76 4.19 -3.71
C PHE A 25 7.51 5.36 -2.76
N ASN A 26 8.07 5.35 -1.54
CA ASN A 26 7.88 6.44 -0.60
C ASN A 26 8.27 7.81 -1.14
N PRO A 27 9.39 7.97 -1.88
CA PRO A 27 9.71 9.29 -2.45
C PRO A 27 8.62 9.81 -3.37
N ILE A 28 8.01 8.93 -4.17
CA ILE A 28 6.92 9.30 -5.07
C ILE A 28 5.67 9.67 -4.27
N LEU A 29 5.35 8.88 -3.24
CA LEU A 29 4.20 9.15 -2.38
C LEU A 29 4.35 10.47 -1.64
N ARG A 30 5.54 10.79 -1.15
CA ARG A 30 5.82 12.07 -0.50
C ARG A 30 5.61 13.23 -1.47
N GLY A 31 6.08 13.08 -2.70
CA GLY A 31 5.86 14.07 -3.74
C GLY A 31 4.39 14.33 -3.98
N TRP A 32 3.59 13.26 -4.03
CA TRP A 32 2.14 13.40 -4.20
C TRP A 32 1.48 14.10 -3.01
N VAL A 33 1.89 13.77 -1.80
CA VAL A 33 1.36 14.44 -0.59
C VAL A 33 1.67 15.92 -0.62
N GLN A 34 2.89 16.30 -1.00
CA GLN A 34 3.27 17.70 -1.09
C GLN A 34 2.51 18.44 -2.18
N TYR A 35 2.35 17.81 -3.34
CA TYR A 35 1.71 18.45 -4.49
C TYR A 35 0.19 18.50 -4.35
N TYR A 36 -0.44 17.38 -4.01
CA TYR A 36 -1.90 17.27 -3.97
C TYR A 36 -2.48 17.54 -2.58
N GLY A 37 -1.69 17.41 -1.53
CA GLY A 37 -2.18 17.50 -0.16
C GLY A 37 -2.75 18.85 0.23
N GLN A 38 -2.30 19.91 -0.41
CA GLN A 38 -2.78 21.27 -0.12
C GLN A 38 -4.14 21.54 -0.75
N PHE A 39 -4.40 21.01 -1.95
CA PHE A 39 -5.57 21.35 -2.73
C PHE A 39 -6.51 20.20 -3.01
N TYR A 40 -5.98 18.98 -3.04
CA TYR A 40 -6.73 17.79 -3.50
C TYR A 40 -6.58 16.62 -2.54
N LYS A 41 -6.65 16.89 -1.24
CA LYS A 41 -6.51 15.86 -0.22
C LYS A 41 -7.51 14.72 -0.42
N SER A 42 -8.72 15.05 -0.85
CA SER A 42 -9.77 14.06 -1.09
C SER A 42 -9.42 13.09 -2.22
N ALA A 43 -8.54 13.48 -3.14
CA ALA A 43 -8.09 12.60 -4.21
C ALA A 43 -7.01 11.62 -3.75
N LEU A 44 -6.24 11.98 -2.70
CA LEU A 44 -5.16 11.13 -2.18
C LEU A 44 -5.68 9.89 -1.47
N TYR A 45 -6.71 10.03 -0.65
CA TYR A 45 -7.20 8.92 0.16
C TYR A 45 -7.69 7.73 -0.69
N PRO A 46 -8.54 7.93 -1.71
CA PRO A 46 -8.93 6.81 -2.57
C PRO A 46 -7.74 6.19 -3.29
N THR A 47 -6.77 6.99 -3.71
CA THR A 47 -5.56 6.51 -4.38
C THR A 47 -4.75 5.61 -3.45
N PHE A 48 -4.57 6.03 -2.20
CA PHE A 48 -3.84 5.25 -1.21
C PHE A 48 -4.58 3.96 -0.83
N GLN A 49 -5.91 3.97 -0.83
CA GLN A 49 -6.70 2.76 -0.64
C GLN A 49 -6.48 1.77 -1.77
N VAL A 50 -6.38 2.26 -3.01
CA VAL A 50 -6.05 1.41 -4.16
C VAL A 50 -4.65 0.82 -3.99
N LEU A 51 -3.70 1.61 -3.53
CA LEU A 51 -2.35 1.12 -3.26
C LEU A 51 -2.35 -0.01 -2.22
N ASP A 52 -3.11 0.14 -1.14
CA ASP A 52 -3.21 -0.90 -0.12
C ASP A 52 -3.82 -2.19 -0.69
N ARG A 53 -4.82 -2.09 -1.55
CA ARG A 53 -5.40 -3.27 -2.22
C ARG A 53 -4.36 -3.98 -3.08
N ILE A 54 -3.53 -3.21 -3.77
CA ILE A 54 -2.47 -3.78 -4.61
C ILE A 54 -1.41 -4.44 -3.75
N LEU A 55 -1.07 -3.84 -2.60
CA LEU A 55 -0.15 -4.45 -1.64
C LEU A 55 -0.71 -5.77 -1.08
N VAL A 56 -2.02 -5.84 -0.85
CA VAL A 56 -2.67 -7.08 -0.42
C VAL A 56 -2.52 -8.15 -1.52
N LYS A 57 -2.75 -7.81 -2.77
CA LYS A 57 -2.57 -8.73 -3.89
C LYS A 57 -1.12 -9.20 -4.00
N TRP A 58 -0.17 -8.29 -3.79
CA TRP A 58 1.25 -8.64 -3.77
C TRP A 58 1.55 -9.67 -2.68
N ALA A 59 1.02 -9.47 -1.47
CA ALA A 59 1.21 -10.37 -0.35
C ALA A 59 0.61 -11.75 -0.64
N MET A 60 -0.59 -11.79 -1.22
CA MET A 60 -1.25 -13.04 -1.58
C MET A 60 -0.45 -13.83 -2.61
N ARG A 61 0.23 -13.12 -3.51
CA ARG A 61 1.02 -13.76 -4.55
C ARG A 61 2.39 -14.22 -4.02
N LYS A 62 2.97 -13.45 -3.10
CA LYS A 62 4.30 -13.74 -2.54
C LYS A 62 4.26 -14.88 -1.53
N TYR A 63 3.25 -14.92 -0.68
CA TYR A 63 3.19 -15.86 0.44
C TYR A 63 2.13 -16.92 0.21
N LYS A 64 2.54 -18.18 0.24
CA LYS A 64 1.62 -19.32 0.02
C LYS A 64 0.49 -19.35 1.05
N LYS A 65 0.80 -18.99 2.31
CA LYS A 65 -0.20 -18.97 3.39
C LYS A 65 -1.34 -18.00 3.11
N LEU A 66 -1.09 -16.96 2.31
CA LEU A 66 -2.06 -15.94 2.01
C LEU A 66 -2.73 -16.12 0.66
N LYS A 67 -2.25 -17.05 -0.15
CA LYS A 67 -2.77 -17.29 -1.50
C LYS A 67 -4.24 -17.67 -1.46
N GLY A 68 -5.07 -16.93 -2.17
CA GLY A 68 -6.50 -17.17 -2.19
C GLY A 68 -7.26 -16.68 -0.97
N HIS A 69 -6.59 -16.03 0.00
CA HIS A 69 -7.19 -15.57 1.24
C HIS A 69 -7.05 -14.07 1.39
N GLN A 70 -7.86 -13.32 0.66
CA GLN A 70 -7.78 -11.86 0.63
C GLN A 70 -7.94 -11.23 2.02
N ARG A 71 -8.93 -11.71 2.79
CA ARG A 71 -9.17 -11.16 4.13
C ARG A 71 -7.97 -11.41 5.04
N ARG A 72 -7.42 -12.61 5.01
CA ARG A 72 -6.23 -12.96 5.80
C ARG A 72 -5.04 -12.08 5.42
N ALA A 73 -4.84 -11.88 4.12
CA ALA A 73 -3.75 -11.03 3.61
C ALA A 73 -3.94 -9.59 4.06
N THR A 74 -5.17 -9.07 4.02
CA THR A 74 -5.47 -7.73 4.48
C THR A 74 -5.20 -7.57 5.98
N HIS A 75 -5.58 -8.54 6.79
CA HIS A 75 -5.28 -8.54 8.23
C HIS A 75 -3.79 -8.60 8.49
N TRP A 76 -3.07 -9.43 7.75
CA TRP A 76 -1.62 -9.55 7.87
C TRP A 76 -0.95 -8.22 7.60
N LEU A 77 -1.33 -7.57 6.51
CA LEU A 77 -0.76 -6.27 6.14
C LEU A 77 -1.15 -5.19 7.16
N GLY A 78 -2.40 -5.23 7.63
CA GLY A 78 -2.87 -4.30 8.66
C GLY A 78 -2.11 -4.41 9.98
N ARG A 79 -1.72 -5.63 10.37
CA ARG A 79 -0.89 -5.82 11.56
C ARG A 79 0.49 -5.20 11.39
N ILE A 80 1.07 -5.32 10.21
CA ILE A 80 2.35 -4.69 9.91
C ILE A 80 2.21 -3.17 9.97
N ALA A 81 1.13 -2.62 9.43
CA ALA A 81 0.87 -1.19 9.46
C ALA A 81 0.73 -0.66 10.89
N ARG A 82 0.19 -1.47 11.81
CA ARG A 82 0.12 -1.10 13.23
C ARG A 82 1.47 -1.08 13.90
N ARG A 83 2.33 -2.06 13.57
CA ARG A 83 3.68 -2.15 14.14
C ARG A 83 4.60 -1.10 13.57
N GLN A 84 4.46 -0.82 12.27
CA GLN A 84 5.34 0.07 11.53
C GLN A 84 4.52 1.12 10.78
N PRO A 85 3.84 2.03 11.51
CA PRO A 85 2.97 3.01 10.85
C PRO A 85 3.74 4.00 9.97
N ARG A 86 5.06 4.05 10.10
CA ARG A 86 5.91 4.93 9.30
C ARG A 86 6.54 4.24 8.10
N LEU A 87 6.25 2.95 7.90
CA LEU A 87 6.87 2.21 6.79
C LEU A 87 6.49 2.82 5.43
N PHE A 88 5.21 3.09 5.23
CA PHE A 88 4.71 3.77 4.02
C PHE A 88 4.17 5.15 4.37
N VAL A 89 4.34 6.09 3.44
CA VAL A 89 3.88 7.47 3.62
C VAL A 89 2.36 7.53 3.87
N HIS A 90 1.58 6.77 3.11
CA HIS A 90 0.12 6.79 3.27
C HIS A 90 -0.34 6.18 4.59
N TRP A 91 0.42 5.27 5.17
CA TRP A 91 0.12 4.70 6.49
C TRP A 91 0.31 5.77 7.57
N GLN A 92 1.33 6.63 7.42
CA GLN A 92 1.54 7.75 8.34
C GLN A 92 0.36 8.72 8.34
N MET A 93 -0.33 8.83 7.22
CA MET A 93 -1.50 9.69 7.08
C MET A 93 -2.79 9.05 7.59
N GLY A 94 -2.73 7.81 8.06
CA GLY A 94 -3.88 7.10 8.60
C GLY A 94 -4.61 6.21 7.60
N VAL A 95 -4.16 6.14 6.36
CA VAL A 95 -4.73 5.23 5.36
C VAL A 95 -4.03 3.89 5.49
N ARG A 96 -4.73 2.90 6.04
CA ARG A 96 -4.16 1.58 6.34
C ARG A 96 -5.07 0.48 5.83
N PRO A 97 -4.50 -0.71 5.50
CA PRO A 97 -5.32 -1.85 5.18
C PRO A 97 -6.20 -2.22 6.36
N ALA A 98 -7.49 -2.39 6.12
CA ALA A 98 -8.43 -2.74 7.17
C ALA A 98 -9.50 -3.67 6.63
N ALA A 99 -9.36 -4.97 6.94
CA ALA A 99 -10.39 -5.95 6.64
C ALA A 99 -11.34 -6.05 7.81
N GLY A 100 -12.59 -6.32 7.53
CA GLY A 100 -13.58 -6.57 8.56
C GLY A 100 -14.18 -5.34 9.21
N ARG A 101 -14.02 -4.20 8.59
CA ARG A 101 -14.76 -3.00 8.98
C ARG A 101 -16.18 -3.07 8.52
#